data_274aac0515afcd9bee0f619785b6af60
#
_entry.id   274aac0515afcd9bee0f619785b6af60
#
_cell.length_a   1.000
_cell.length_b   1.000
_cell.length_c   1.000
_cell.angle_alpha   90.00
_cell.angle_beta   90.00
_cell.angle_gamma   90.00
#
_symmetry.space_group_name_H-M   'P 1'
#
loop_
_entity.id
_entity.type
_entity.pdbx_description
1 polymer ?
#
loop_
_entity_poly.entity_id
_entity_poly.type
_entity_poly.pdbx_seq_one_letter_code
_entity_poly.pdbx_strand_id
1 'polypeptide(L)'
;MEKKELINAGKVKSVFTTENDDEVIIEFRDDMTAGDGARKEVMGRKGAYNAVISAKIFKVLEENGVETQFIDLPEENIMLAKKLDMIPIEVIVRNIATGSLVRKYPIEDGTKLDPPIVQMDFKDDEYHDPMLNDSIITALGIATQEEIDILTEKALKINDILTKFFKDAGIILVDYKVEFGKDKDGKILLGDEISPDGCRLWDAETLEMLDKELFRKGKDSEVMDAYIEVYNRIIPDDEKVI
;
A
#
# COMPACT_ATOMS: atom_id res chain seq x y z
N MET A 1 17.90 -15.95 7.35
CA MET A 1 17.97 -14.65 8.08
C MET A 1 17.20 -14.81 9.38
N GLU A 2 17.71 -14.32 10.52
CA GLU A 2 17.11 -14.55 11.83
C GLU A 2 16.30 -13.31 12.25
N LYS A 3 15.01 -13.51 12.62
CA LYS A 3 14.18 -12.51 13.29
C LYS A 3 14.68 -12.36 14.71
N LYS A 4 14.99 -11.11 15.12
CA LYS A 4 15.40 -10.82 16.51
C LYS A 4 14.23 -10.24 17.31
N GLU A 5 14.27 -8.99 17.66
CA GLU A 5 13.27 -8.34 18.51
C GLU A 5 12.07 -7.85 17.68
N LEU A 6 10.86 -8.09 18.18
CA LEU A 6 9.64 -7.52 17.61
C LEU A 6 9.59 -6.04 18.00
N ILE A 7 9.62 -5.14 16.99
CA ILE A 7 9.57 -3.70 17.20
C ILE A 7 8.19 -3.09 16.87
N ASN A 8 7.40 -3.75 16.05
CA ASN A 8 6.04 -3.31 15.74
C ASN A 8 5.15 -4.48 15.33
N ALA A 9 3.90 -4.49 15.81
CA ALA A 9 2.86 -5.42 15.40
C ALA A 9 1.60 -4.64 15.01
N GLY A 10 1.47 -4.38 13.69
CA GLY A 10 0.28 -3.76 13.12
C GLY A 10 -0.88 -4.73 12.94
N LYS A 11 -1.92 -4.30 12.24
CA LYS A 11 -3.15 -5.11 11.98
C LYS A 11 -2.87 -6.37 11.15
N VAL A 12 -1.93 -6.31 10.19
CA VAL A 12 -1.67 -7.39 9.20
C VAL A 12 -0.18 -7.73 9.04
N LYS A 13 0.72 -7.01 9.69
CA LYS A 13 2.18 -7.21 9.60
C LYS A 13 2.83 -7.16 10.97
N SER A 14 3.98 -7.83 11.08
CA SER A 14 4.90 -7.73 12.22
C SER A 14 6.28 -7.32 11.72
N VAL A 15 6.94 -6.41 12.40
CA VAL A 15 8.27 -5.90 12.05
C VAL A 15 9.27 -6.30 13.13
N PHE A 16 10.38 -6.90 12.70
CA PHE A 16 11.44 -7.39 13.57
C PHE A 16 12.77 -6.74 13.21
N THR A 17 13.64 -6.56 14.20
CA THR A 17 15.04 -6.21 13.98
C THR A 17 15.81 -7.38 13.35
N THR A 18 16.94 -7.05 12.72
CA THR A 18 17.91 -8.01 12.17
C THR A 18 19.26 -7.89 12.91
N GLU A 19 20.33 -8.49 12.36
CA GLU A 19 21.69 -8.25 12.81
C GLU A 19 22.24 -6.90 12.32
N ASN A 20 21.67 -6.36 11.26
CA ASN A 20 21.99 -5.05 10.71
C ASN A 20 20.99 -4.02 11.26
N ASP A 21 21.46 -3.04 12.01
CA ASP A 21 20.62 -2.00 12.61
C ASP A 21 19.88 -1.12 11.58
N ASP A 22 20.33 -1.12 10.32
CA ASP A 22 19.73 -0.39 9.20
C ASP A 22 18.67 -1.22 8.43
N GLU A 23 18.41 -2.46 8.87
CA GLU A 23 17.48 -3.37 8.20
C GLU A 23 16.43 -3.93 9.15
N VAL A 24 15.28 -4.26 8.59
CA VAL A 24 14.17 -4.91 9.30
C VAL A 24 13.63 -6.09 8.50
N ILE A 25 13.06 -7.04 9.20
CA ILE A 25 12.23 -8.10 8.62
C ILE A 25 10.76 -7.70 8.81
N ILE A 26 10.01 -7.71 7.71
CA ILE A 26 8.56 -7.50 7.69
C ILE A 26 7.90 -8.84 7.41
N GLU A 27 7.16 -9.35 8.38
CA GLU A 27 6.34 -10.55 8.24
C GLU A 27 4.91 -10.18 7.92
N PHE A 28 4.44 -10.60 6.75
CA PHE A 28 3.05 -10.45 6.32
C PHE A 28 2.22 -11.58 6.89
N ARG A 29 1.13 -11.23 7.59
CA ARG A 29 0.23 -12.20 8.21
C ARG A 29 -1.04 -12.38 7.39
N ASP A 30 -1.70 -13.50 7.63
CA ASP A 30 -2.96 -13.86 6.98
C ASP A 30 -4.19 -13.13 7.56
N ASP A 31 -3.96 -12.23 8.52
CA ASP A 31 -5.01 -11.39 9.10
C ASP A 31 -5.62 -10.46 8.03
N MET A 32 -6.95 -10.40 7.99
CA MET A 32 -7.74 -9.46 7.21
C MET A 32 -8.58 -8.62 8.16
N THR A 33 -8.55 -7.30 8.01
CA THR A 33 -9.31 -6.38 8.87
C THR A 33 -10.09 -5.36 8.05
N ALA A 34 -11.27 -4.95 8.52
CA ALA A 34 -12.04 -3.85 7.97
C ALA A 34 -12.72 -3.04 9.09
N GLY A 35 -13.10 -1.78 8.79
CA GLY A 35 -13.77 -0.89 9.74
C GLY A 35 -12.94 -0.64 10.99
N ASP A 36 -11.71 -0.15 10.84
CA ASP A 36 -10.75 0.12 11.91
C ASP A 36 -10.51 -1.09 12.85
N GLY A 37 -10.53 -2.30 12.25
CA GLY A 37 -10.34 -3.55 12.99
C GLY A 37 -11.58 -4.11 13.67
N ALA A 38 -12.77 -3.50 13.46
CA ALA A 38 -14.05 -4.01 14.01
C ALA A 38 -14.41 -5.39 13.43
N ARG A 39 -13.97 -5.67 12.20
CA ARG A 39 -14.11 -6.97 11.56
C ARG A 39 -12.73 -7.57 11.31
N LYS A 40 -12.54 -8.82 11.72
CA LYS A 40 -11.28 -9.57 11.55
C LYS A 40 -11.57 -10.98 11.10
N GLU A 41 -10.77 -11.45 10.14
CA GLU A 41 -10.77 -12.83 9.64
C GLU A 41 -9.32 -13.25 9.38
N VAL A 42 -9.08 -14.55 9.28
CA VAL A 42 -7.80 -15.11 8.83
C VAL A 42 -8.03 -15.75 7.47
N MET A 43 -7.32 -15.26 6.46
CA MET A 43 -7.44 -15.74 5.08
C MET A 43 -6.14 -16.39 4.66
N GLY A 44 -6.15 -17.72 4.57
CA GLY A 44 -4.95 -18.52 4.32
C GLY A 44 -4.14 -18.05 3.11
N ARG A 45 -2.84 -17.88 3.32
CA ARG A 45 -1.85 -17.40 2.35
C ARG A 45 -2.00 -15.94 1.89
N LYS A 46 -2.94 -15.16 2.48
CA LYS A 46 -3.09 -13.74 2.12
C LYS A 46 -1.79 -12.96 2.31
N GLY A 47 -1.08 -13.22 3.42
CA GLY A 47 0.20 -12.60 3.71
C GLY A 47 1.23 -12.86 2.61
N ALA A 48 1.31 -14.10 2.14
CA ALA A 48 2.22 -14.48 1.04
C ALA A 48 1.88 -13.72 -0.26
N TYR A 49 0.60 -13.70 -0.68
CA TYR A 49 0.19 -12.96 -1.87
C TYR A 49 0.52 -11.46 -1.76
N ASN A 50 0.21 -10.84 -0.63
CA ASN A 50 0.52 -9.42 -0.41
C ASN A 50 2.02 -9.14 -0.45
N ALA A 51 2.85 -9.98 0.16
CA ALA A 51 4.31 -9.79 0.18
C ALA A 51 4.91 -9.93 -1.22
N VAL A 52 4.53 -10.97 -1.99
CA VAL A 52 5.05 -11.20 -3.35
C VAL A 52 4.57 -10.10 -4.31
N ILE A 53 3.30 -9.72 -4.27
CA ILE A 53 2.74 -8.60 -5.06
C ILE A 53 3.48 -7.29 -4.73
N SER A 54 3.68 -7.00 -3.45
CA SER A 54 4.38 -5.79 -3.01
C SER A 54 5.84 -5.79 -3.46
N ALA A 55 6.55 -6.91 -3.33
CA ALA A 55 7.92 -7.05 -3.81
C ALA A 55 8.04 -6.82 -5.33
N LYS A 56 7.10 -7.37 -6.12
CA LYS A 56 7.06 -7.12 -7.58
C LYS A 56 6.83 -5.65 -7.90
N ILE A 57 5.88 -5.02 -7.23
CA ILE A 57 5.58 -3.60 -7.43
C ILE A 57 6.79 -2.73 -7.04
N PHE A 58 7.46 -3.01 -5.92
CA PHE A 58 8.65 -2.28 -5.51
C PHE A 58 9.78 -2.40 -6.56
N LYS A 59 10.03 -3.59 -7.11
CA LYS A 59 11.01 -3.78 -8.18
C LYS A 59 10.65 -2.93 -9.41
N VAL A 60 9.40 -2.96 -9.85
CA VAL A 60 8.94 -2.12 -10.98
C VAL A 60 9.14 -0.63 -10.69
N LEU A 61 8.86 -0.17 -9.49
CA LEU A 61 9.04 1.21 -9.09
C LEU A 61 10.53 1.60 -9.07
N GLU A 62 11.41 0.75 -8.55
CA GLU A 62 12.86 0.98 -8.52
C GLU A 62 13.47 1.03 -9.93
N GLU A 63 13.04 0.14 -10.83
CA GLU A 63 13.42 0.17 -12.25
C GLU A 63 13.02 1.48 -12.95
N ASN A 64 11.99 2.16 -12.43
CA ASN A 64 11.53 3.46 -12.92
C ASN A 64 11.99 4.65 -12.05
N GLY A 65 13.00 4.43 -11.19
CA GLY A 65 13.67 5.48 -10.43
C GLY A 65 12.84 6.03 -9.26
N VAL A 66 12.00 5.18 -8.64
CA VAL A 66 11.40 5.43 -7.33
C VAL A 66 12.10 4.56 -6.32
N GLU A 67 12.76 5.17 -5.35
CA GLU A 67 13.47 4.44 -4.30
C GLU A 67 12.52 3.94 -3.23
N THR A 68 12.71 2.68 -2.84
CA THR A 68 11.87 1.99 -1.86
C THR A 68 12.67 1.46 -0.67
N GLN A 69 11.97 0.98 0.34
CA GLN A 69 12.57 0.23 1.45
C GLN A 69 12.98 -1.19 1.07
N PHE A 70 12.49 -1.74 -0.04
CA PHE A 70 12.66 -3.13 -0.41
C PHE A 70 14.13 -3.50 -0.59
N ILE A 71 14.53 -4.66 -0.06
CA ILE A 71 15.85 -5.25 -0.27
C ILE A 71 15.69 -6.62 -0.93
N ASP A 72 14.89 -7.51 -0.31
CA ASP A 72 14.74 -8.90 -0.78
C ASP A 72 13.44 -9.52 -0.25
N LEU A 73 13.04 -10.66 -0.82
CA LEU A 73 11.93 -11.48 -0.37
C LEU A 73 12.45 -12.91 -0.11
N PRO A 74 13.09 -13.15 1.05
CA PRO A 74 13.72 -14.45 1.35
C PRO A 74 12.72 -15.61 1.53
N GLU A 75 11.48 -15.33 1.91
CA GLU A 75 10.38 -16.30 2.01
C GLU A 75 9.10 -15.65 1.44
N GLU A 76 8.12 -16.46 1.06
CA GLU A 76 6.90 -16.00 0.38
C GLU A 76 6.11 -14.92 1.13
N ASN A 77 6.25 -14.86 2.47
CA ASN A 77 5.58 -13.87 3.32
C ASN A 77 6.54 -13.04 4.18
N ILE A 78 7.86 -13.12 3.91
CA ILE A 78 8.90 -12.41 4.66
C ILE A 78 9.65 -11.49 3.72
N MET A 79 9.59 -10.20 3.99
CA MET A 79 10.34 -9.18 3.26
C MET A 79 11.49 -8.67 4.12
N LEU A 80 12.68 -8.59 3.54
CA LEU A 80 13.80 -7.84 4.05
C LEU A 80 13.70 -6.40 3.53
N ALA A 81 13.79 -5.43 4.41
CA ALA A 81 13.62 -4.02 4.06
C ALA A 81 14.63 -3.13 4.80
N LYS A 82 14.92 -1.97 4.22
CA LYS A 82 15.62 -0.89 4.93
C LYS A 82 14.76 -0.42 6.09
N LYS A 83 15.38 -0.17 7.22
CA LYS A 83 14.71 0.43 8.38
C LYS A 83 14.42 1.90 8.08
N LEU A 84 13.17 2.30 8.19
CA LEU A 84 12.74 3.67 7.99
C LEU A 84 12.12 4.24 9.27
N ASP A 85 12.38 5.53 9.50
CA ASP A 85 11.60 6.35 10.44
C ASP A 85 10.35 6.82 9.69
N MET A 86 9.22 6.16 9.94
CA MET A 86 8.00 6.36 9.17
C MET A 86 7.38 7.72 9.46
N ILE A 87 7.08 8.47 8.41
CA ILE A 87 6.29 9.70 8.50
C ILE A 87 4.84 9.29 8.74
N PRO A 88 4.16 9.78 9.81
CA PRO A 88 2.82 9.32 10.16
C PRO A 88 1.74 9.96 9.26
N ILE A 89 1.93 9.82 7.95
CA ILE A 89 1.02 10.30 6.89
C ILE A 89 0.74 9.15 5.93
N GLU A 90 -0.53 8.85 5.73
CA GLU A 90 -1.00 8.02 4.62
C GLU A 90 -1.25 8.94 3.42
N VAL A 91 -0.57 8.67 2.30
CA VAL A 91 -0.80 9.40 1.05
C VAL A 91 -1.67 8.55 0.13
N ILE A 92 -2.84 9.06 -0.20
CA ILE A 92 -3.84 8.36 -1.03
C ILE A 92 -3.94 9.07 -2.36
N VAL A 93 -3.68 8.35 -3.46
CA VAL A 93 -3.88 8.89 -4.82
C VAL A 93 -5.11 8.24 -5.43
N ARG A 94 -6.01 9.06 -5.95
CA ARG A 94 -7.29 8.60 -6.53
C ARG A 94 -7.39 9.00 -8.00
N ASN A 95 -7.56 7.99 -8.85
CA ASN A 95 -7.77 8.15 -10.30
C ASN A 95 -9.26 8.11 -10.66
N ILE A 96 -10.07 7.42 -9.83
CA ILE A 96 -11.51 7.27 -10.02
C ILE A 96 -12.20 7.54 -8.68
N ALA A 97 -13.28 8.30 -8.73
CA ALA A 97 -14.08 8.61 -7.54
C ALA A 97 -14.84 7.37 -7.07
N THR A 98 -14.57 6.92 -5.83
CA THR A 98 -15.31 5.84 -5.17
C THR A 98 -15.10 5.86 -3.65
N GLY A 99 -15.73 4.96 -2.93
CA GLY A 99 -15.51 4.73 -1.51
C GLY A 99 -15.84 5.95 -0.64
N SER A 100 -14.87 6.43 0.16
CA SER A 100 -15.10 7.56 1.06
C SER A 100 -15.30 8.89 0.33
N LEU A 101 -14.76 9.04 -0.88
CA LEU A 101 -14.88 10.25 -1.67
C LEU A 101 -16.34 10.51 -2.04
N VAL A 102 -17.01 9.53 -2.63
CA VAL A 102 -18.43 9.66 -3.04
C VAL A 102 -19.40 9.71 -1.86
N ARG A 103 -18.98 9.23 -0.68
CA ARG A 103 -19.79 9.39 0.54
C ARG A 103 -19.72 10.77 1.17
N LYS A 104 -18.59 11.48 0.94
CA LYS A 104 -18.31 12.78 1.57
C LYS A 104 -18.55 13.96 0.64
N TYR A 105 -18.52 13.76 -0.67
CA TYR A 105 -18.57 14.83 -1.67
C TYR A 105 -19.62 14.53 -2.75
N PRO A 106 -20.22 15.56 -3.37
CA PRO A 106 -21.24 15.42 -4.41
C PRO A 106 -20.59 15.07 -5.77
N ILE A 107 -20.05 13.87 -5.87
CA ILE A 107 -19.43 13.31 -7.08
C ILE A 107 -20.00 11.92 -7.34
N GLU A 108 -20.26 11.60 -8.60
CA GLU A 108 -20.81 10.31 -9.01
C GLU A 108 -19.75 9.20 -8.89
N ASP A 109 -20.15 8.02 -8.38
CA ASP A 109 -19.28 6.85 -8.29
C ASP A 109 -18.81 6.41 -9.68
N GLY A 110 -17.53 6.10 -9.81
CA GLY A 110 -16.90 5.74 -11.08
C GLY A 110 -16.44 6.94 -11.93
N THR A 111 -16.63 8.18 -11.48
CA THR A 111 -16.14 9.36 -12.21
C THR A 111 -14.61 9.35 -12.27
N LYS A 112 -14.06 9.45 -13.49
CA LYS A 112 -12.61 9.62 -13.68
C LYS A 112 -12.17 10.99 -13.20
N LEU A 113 -11.08 11.02 -12.45
CA LEU A 113 -10.48 12.23 -11.91
C LEU A 113 -9.28 12.67 -12.78
N ASP A 114 -9.30 13.91 -13.26
CA ASP A 114 -8.23 14.50 -14.07
C ASP A 114 -8.09 15.99 -13.69
N PRO A 115 -7.01 16.37 -12.99
CA PRO A 115 -5.92 15.52 -12.49
C PRO A 115 -6.38 14.56 -11.37
N PRO A 116 -5.58 13.51 -11.05
CA PRO A 116 -5.85 12.65 -9.91
C PRO A 116 -5.83 13.43 -8.60
N ILE A 117 -6.64 13.02 -7.63
CA ILE A 117 -6.66 13.62 -6.29
C ILE A 117 -5.53 13.01 -5.47
N VAL A 118 -4.71 13.85 -4.84
CA VAL A 118 -3.79 13.46 -3.77
C VAL A 118 -4.39 13.90 -2.44
N GLN A 119 -4.62 12.95 -1.55
CA GLN A 119 -5.17 13.14 -0.21
C GLN A 119 -4.13 12.68 0.80
N MET A 120 -3.99 13.39 1.91
CA MET A 120 -3.16 12.98 3.04
C MET A 120 -4.05 12.78 4.26
N ASP A 121 -3.85 11.66 4.96
CA ASP A 121 -4.54 11.34 6.20
C ASP A 121 -3.50 11.12 7.30
N PHE A 122 -3.80 11.54 8.53
CA PHE A 122 -2.94 11.29 9.68
C PHE A 122 -3.06 9.82 10.07
N LYS A 123 -1.93 9.10 10.09
CA LYS A 123 -1.91 7.68 10.44
C LYS A 123 -1.99 7.52 11.95
N ASP A 124 -3.21 7.45 12.46
CA ASP A 124 -3.48 7.27 13.88
C ASP A 124 -4.83 6.60 14.10
N ASP A 125 -4.79 5.33 14.54
CA ASP A 125 -5.98 4.50 14.77
C ASP A 125 -6.91 5.08 15.85
N GLU A 126 -6.37 5.81 16.84
CA GLU A 126 -7.16 6.44 17.92
C GLU A 126 -8.01 7.60 17.37
N TYR A 127 -7.48 8.34 16.38
CA TYR A 127 -8.18 9.45 15.75
C TYR A 127 -8.89 9.08 14.44
N HIS A 128 -8.93 7.79 14.07
CA HIS A 128 -9.59 7.28 12.86
C HIS A 128 -9.06 7.90 11.55
N ASP A 129 -7.75 8.04 11.45
CA ASP A 129 -7.03 8.53 10.28
C ASP A 129 -7.66 9.81 9.67
N PRO A 130 -7.71 10.94 10.41
CA PRO A 130 -8.36 12.15 9.93
C PRO A 130 -7.61 12.75 8.74
N MET A 131 -8.37 13.32 7.78
CA MET A 131 -7.80 14.01 6.64
C MET A 131 -6.97 15.22 7.08
N LEU A 132 -5.81 15.37 6.48
CA LEU A 132 -4.88 16.47 6.69
C LEU A 132 -4.87 17.43 5.50
N ASN A 133 -4.53 18.67 5.78
CA ASN A 133 -4.05 19.65 4.80
C ASN A 133 -2.69 20.18 5.23
N ASP A 134 -1.98 20.85 4.33
CA ASP A 134 -0.62 21.33 4.55
C ASP A 134 -0.49 22.20 5.82
N SER A 135 -1.51 23.05 6.09
CA SER A 135 -1.51 23.92 7.27
C SER A 135 -1.60 23.12 8.57
N ILE A 136 -2.38 22.03 8.61
CA ILE A 136 -2.47 21.16 9.78
C ILE A 136 -1.16 20.39 9.95
N ILE A 137 -0.63 19.80 8.87
CA ILE A 137 0.62 19.04 8.89
C ILE A 137 1.77 19.88 9.44
N THR A 138 1.94 21.09 8.91
CA THR A 138 3.02 21.98 9.32
C THR A 138 2.82 22.57 10.73
N ALA A 139 1.59 22.94 11.10
CA ALA A 139 1.29 23.48 12.41
C ALA A 139 1.49 22.48 13.54
N LEU A 140 1.20 21.20 13.28
CA LEU A 140 1.42 20.11 14.25
C LEU A 140 2.85 19.55 14.23
N GLY A 141 3.70 20.03 13.29
CA GLY A 141 5.08 19.57 13.16
C GLY A 141 5.19 18.11 12.69
N ILE A 142 4.17 17.59 12.00
CA ILE A 142 4.16 16.22 11.45
C ILE A 142 5.18 16.10 10.31
N ALA A 143 5.17 17.08 9.40
CA ALA A 143 6.14 17.23 8.33
C ALA A 143 6.32 18.71 7.96
N THR A 144 7.44 19.03 7.30
CA THR A 144 7.68 20.35 6.72
C THR A 144 6.96 20.49 5.39
N GLN A 145 6.81 21.74 4.88
CA GLN A 145 6.23 21.96 3.55
C GLN A 145 7.07 21.28 2.45
N GLU A 146 8.39 21.32 2.56
CA GLU A 146 9.30 20.63 1.62
C GLU A 146 9.05 19.12 1.60
N GLU A 147 8.84 18.51 2.75
CA GLU A 147 8.51 17.08 2.85
C GLU A 147 7.13 16.78 2.24
N ILE A 148 6.11 17.61 2.48
CA ILE A 148 4.78 17.48 1.86
C ILE A 148 4.89 17.52 0.34
N ASP A 149 5.67 18.45 -0.19
CA ASP A 149 5.90 18.58 -1.63
C ASP A 149 6.58 17.33 -2.20
N ILE A 150 7.60 16.80 -1.50
CA ILE A 150 8.30 15.55 -1.87
C ILE A 150 7.34 14.36 -1.84
N LEU A 151 6.50 14.22 -0.80
CA LEU A 151 5.52 13.13 -0.70
C LEU A 151 4.53 13.19 -1.87
N THR A 152 4.04 14.37 -2.20
CA THR A 152 3.08 14.59 -3.29
C THR A 152 3.72 14.26 -4.65
N GLU A 153 4.92 14.76 -4.93
CA GLU A 153 5.64 14.48 -6.18
C GLU A 153 5.91 12.97 -6.34
N LYS A 154 6.44 12.32 -5.29
CA LYS A 154 6.69 10.87 -5.32
C LYS A 154 5.41 10.08 -5.51
N ALA A 155 4.32 10.42 -4.83
CA ALA A 155 3.04 9.73 -4.96
C ALA A 155 2.48 9.87 -6.40
N LEU A 156 2.54 11.04 -7.02
CA LEU A 156 2.12 11.23 -8.40
C LEU A 156 3.01 10.45 -9.39
N LYS A 157 4.33 10.45 -9.20
CA LYS A 157 5.25 9.62 -10.01
C LYS A 157 4.92 8.13 -9.89
N ILE A 158 4.65 7.64 -8.68
CA ILE A 158 4.20 6.27 -8.43
C ILE A 158 2.90 6.00 -9.18
N ASN A 159 1.95 6.95 -9.14
CA ASN A 159 0.67 6.83 -9.85
C ASN A 159 0.83 6.59 -11.35
N ASP A 160 1.68 7.36 -12.00
CA ASP A 160 1.91 7.24 -13.44
C ASP A 160 2.48 5.86 -13.79
N ILE A 161 3.45 5.39 -13.00
CA ILE A 161 4.09 4.08 -13.19
C ILE A 161 3.07 2.95 -12.97
N LEU A 162 2.36 2.97 -11.83
CA LEU A 162 1.42 1.91 -11.45
C LEU A 162 0.17 1.88 -12.33
N THR A 163 -0.34 3.03 -12.76
CA THR A 163 -1.46 3.09 -13.70
C THR A 163 -1.12 2.40 -15.01
N LYS A 164 0.10 2.62 -15.52
CA LYS A 164 0.58 1.91 -16.72
C LYS A 164 0.78 0.42 -16.45
N PHE A 165 1.47 0.07 -15.36
CA PHE A 165 1.77 -1.32 -15.01
C PHE A 165 0.50 -2.18 -14.87
N PHE A 166 -0.48 -1.70 -14.11
CA PHE A 166 -1.75 -2.42 -13.93
C PHE A 166 -2.58 -2.47 -15.23
N LYS A 167 -2.58 -1.38 -16.02
CA LYS A 167 -3.26 -1.36 -17.32
C LYS A 167 -2.69 -2.41 -18.27
N ASP A 168 -1.37 -2.58 -18.31
CA ASP A 168 -0.70 -3.59 -19.16
C ASP A 168 -1.08 -5.02 -18.71
N ALA A 169 -1.50 -5.21 -17.45
CA ALA A 169 -2.04 -6.45 -16.90
C ALA A 169 -3.58 -6.59 -16.99
N GLY A 170 -4.28 -5.68 -17.69
CA GLY A 170 -5.73 -5.68 -17.80
C GLY A 170 -6.45 -5.30 -16.50
N ILE A 171 -5.81 -4.48 -15.65
CA ILE A 171 -6.33 -4.02 -14.37
C ILE A 171 -6.42 -2.48 -14.37
N ILE A 172 -7.49 -1.94 -13.82
CA ILE A 172 -7.66 -0.51 -13.58
C ILE A 172 -7.22 -0.20 -12.15
N LEU A 173 -6.23 0.69 -12.00
CA LEU A 173 -5.87 1.27 -10.70
C LEU A 173 -6.83 2.41 -10.37
N VAL A 174 -7.77 2.16 -9.47
CA VAL A 174 -8.81 3.12 -9.06
C VAL A 174 -8.25 4.13 -8.06
N ASP A 175 -7.68 3.65 -6.99
CA ASP A 175 -6.92 4.41 -6.00
C ASP A 175 -5.93 3.50 -5.27
N TYR A 176 -5.00 4.10 -4.56
CA TYR A 176 -4.06 3.39 -3.70
C TYR A 176 -3.57 4.29 -2.58
N LYS A 177 -3.12 3.66 -1.51
CA LYS A 177 -2.48 4.27 -0.35
C LYS A 177 -1.00 3.91 -0.33
N VAL A 178 -0.14 4.88 -0.05
CA VAL A 178 1.29 4.68 0.21
C VAL A 178 1.73 5.42 1.45
N GLU A 179 2.79 4.92 2.06
CA GLU A 179 3.43 5.51 3.21
C GLU A 179 4.92 5.70 2.93
N PHE A 180 5.49 6.71 3.52
CA PHE A 180 6.89 7.08 3.33
C PHE A 180 7.60 7.16 4.68
N GLY A 181 8.90 6.95 4.65
CA GLY A 181 9.74 7.12 5.83
C GLY A 181 11.13 7.61 5.45
N LYS A 182 11.88 8.05 6.44
CA LYS A 182 13.25 8.53 6.29
C LYS A 182 14.21 7.38 6.62
N ASP A 183 15.19 7.17 5.75
CA ASP A 183 16.32 6.31 6.06
C ASP A 183 17.30 6.98 7.04
N LYS A 184 18.38 6.30 7.40
CA LYS A 184 19.40 6.80 8.32
C LYS A 184 20.08 8.10 7.85
N ASP A 185 20.04 8.39 6.57
CA ASP A 185 20.64 9.58 5.96
C ASP A 185 19.61 10.72 5.81
N GLY A 186 18.36 10.49 6.27
CA GLY A 186 17.25 11.43 6.20
C GLY A 186 16.54 11.47 4.84
N LYS A 187 16.86 10.53 3.95
CA LYS A 187 16.25 10.46 2.63
C LYS A 187 14.86 9.82 2.71
N ILE A 188 13.88 10.46 2.09
CA ILE A 188 12.51 9.96 2.05
C ILE A 188 12.37 8.85 0.99
N LEU A 189 12.04 7.65 1.44
CA LEU A 189 11.82 6.46 0.64
C LEU A 189 10.37 6.00 0.76
N LEU A 190 9.90 5.29 -0.26
CA LEU A 190 8.63 4.57 -0.19
C LEU A 190 8.77 3.40 0.78
N GLY A 191 7.90 3.35 1.78
CA GLY A 191 7.83 2.31 2.79
C GLY A 191 6.54 1.50 2.71
N ASP A 192 6.24 0.80 3.79
CA ASP A 192 5.06 -0.04 4.00
C ASP A 192 4.89 -1.12 2.91
N GLU A 193 3.75 -1.20 2.26
CA GLU A 193 3.43 -2.14 1.18
C GLU A 193 2.57 -1.47 0.10
N ILE A 194 2.59 -2.05 -1.10
CA ILE A 194 1.58 -1.80 -2.13
C ILE A 194 1.01 -3.15 -2.53
N SER A 195 -0.25 -3.39 -2.18
CA SER A 195 -0.92 -4.68 -2.35
C SER A 195 -2.43 -4.47 -2.52
N PRO A 196 -3.22 -5.50 -2.82
CA PRO A 196 -4.68 -5.40 -2.84
C PRO A 196 -5.30 -4.98 -1.50
N ASP A 197 -4.56 -5.00 -0.38
CA ASP A 197 -5.02 -4.43 0.90
C ASP A 197 -5.06 -2.89 0.89
N GLY A 198 -4.13 -2.26 0.19
CA GLY A 198 -3.97 -0.81 0.10
C GLY A 198 -4.41 -0.19 -1.23
N CYS A 199 -4.77 -1.00 -2.22
CA CYS A 199 -5.24 -0.54 -3.52
C CYS A 199 -6.71 -0.87 -3.73
N ARG A 200 -7.42 -0.07 -4.55
CA ARG A 200 -8.62 -0.50 -5.25
C ARG A 200 -8.27 -0.82 -6.69
N LEU A 201 -8.54 -2.05 -7.07
CA LEU A 201 -8.21 -2.62 -8.37
C LEU A 201 -9.48 -3.17 -9.00
N TRP A 202 -9.75 -2.79 -10.24
CA TRP A 202 -10.88 -3.35 -10.99
C TRP A 202 -10.38 -4.06 -12.24
N ASP A 203 -11.04 -5.14 -12.58
CA ASP A 203 -10.86 -5.77 -13.88
C ASP A 203 -11.22 -4.79 -14.99
N ALA A 204 -10.36 -4.67 -16.02
CA ALA A 204 -10.54 -3.67 -17.07
C ALA A 204 -11.70 -3.96 -18.03
N GLU A 205 -12.16 -5.21 -18.11
CA GLU A 205 -13.25 -5.62 -19.00
C GLU A 205 -14.59 -5.71 -18.26
N THR A 206 -14.58 -6.32 -17.06
CA THR A 206 -15.81 -6.61 -16.30
C THR A 206 -16.15 -5.57 -15.24
N LEU A 207 -15.17 -4.73 -14.84
CA LEU A 207 -15.22 -3.79 -13.73
C LEU A 207 -15.44 -4.47 -12.36
N GLU A 208 -15.21 -5.76 -12.27
CA GLU A 208 -15.25 -6.49 -11.00
C GLU A 208 -14.08 -6.09 -10.10
N MET A 209 -14.32 -6.10 -8.80
CA MET A 209 -13.31 -5.73 -7.80
C MET A 209 -12.29 -6.86 -7.63
N LEU A 210 -11.01 -6.49 -7.62
CA LEU A 210 -9.88 -7.41 -7.43
C LEU A 210 -9.07 -7.08 -6.16
N ASP A 211 -9.75 -6.60 -5.12
CA ASP A 211 -9.10 -6.05 -3.93
C ASP A 211 -9.93 -6.25 -2.64
N LYS A 212 -9.40 -5.72 -1.53
CA LYS A 212 -10.00 -5.79 -0.18
C LYS A 212 -11.42 -5.20 -0.07
N GLU A 213 -11.89 -4.43 -1.05
CA GLU A 213 -13.26 -3.91 -1.03
C GLU A 213 -14.30 -5.05 -1.04
N LEU A 214 -13.98 -6.22 -1.61
CA LEU A 214 -14.80 -7.43 -1.50
C LEU A 214 -15.07 -7.80 -0.03
N PHE A 215 -14.00 -7.81 0.80
CA PHE A 215 -14.16 -8.06 2.24
C PHE A 215 -15.00 -6.99 2.93
N ARG A 216 -14.79 -5.70 2.63
CA ARG A 216 -15.59 -4.60 3.18
C ARG A 216 -17.06 -4.72 2.82
N LYS A 217 -17.40 -5.32 1.67
CA LYS A 217 -18.76 -5.58 1.19
C LYS A 217 -19.35 -6.93 1.62
N GLY A 218 -18.63 -7.72 2.43
CA GLY A 218 -19.10 -9.00 2.95
C GLY A 218 -19.04 -10.15 1.94
N LYS A 219 -18.21 -10.04 0.90
CA LYS A 219 -17.96 -11.06 -0.13
C LYS A 219 -16.70 -11.86 0.17
N ASP A 220 -16.58 -12.43 1.36
CA ASP A 220 -15.36 -13.01 1.89
C ASP A 220 -14.84 -14.18 1.06
N SER A 221 -15.74 -15.00 0.52
CA SER A 221 -15.36 -16.13 -0.33
C SER A 221 -14.71 -15.73 -1.66
N GLU A 222 -14.90 -14.48 -2.12
CA GLU A 222 -14.35 -13.97 -3.37
C GLU A 222 -12.97 -13.30 -3.18
N VAL A 223 -12.58 -12.97 -1.93
CA VAL A 223 -11.37 -12.17 -1.65
C VAL A 223 -10.10 -12.85 -2.12
N MET A 224 -9.91 -14.11 -1.74
CA MET A 224 -8.67 -14.82 -2.10
C MET A 224 -8.58 -15.10 -3.59
N ASP A 225 -9.70 -15.38 -4.26
CA ASP A 225 -9.74 -15.53 -5.72
C ASP A 225 -9.30 -14.23 -6.41
N ALA A 226 -9.73 -13.08 -5.91
CA ALA A 226 -9.32 -11.78 -6.43
C ALA A 226 -7.81 -11.53 -6.23
N TYR A 227 -7.24 -11.86 -5.06
CA TYR A 227 -5.80 -11.70 -4.81
C TYR A 227 -4.94 -12.64 -5.67
N ILE A 228 -5.40 -13.88 -5.85
CA ILE A 228 -4.79 -14.86 -6.75
C ILE A 228 -4.83 -14.36 -8.21
N GLU A 229 -5.96 -13.75 -8.61
CA GLU A 229 -6.10 -13.20 -9.95
C GLU A 229 -5.13 -12.03 -10.20
N VAL A 230 -5.02 -11.08 -9.26
CA VAL A 230 -4.01 -10.00 -9.35
C VAL A 230 -2.61 -10.58 -9.43
N TYR A 231 -2.26 -11.52 -8.55
CA TYR A 231 -0.97 -12.20 -8.56
C TYR A 231 -0.67 -12.84 -9.92
N ASN A 232 -1.62 -13.60 -10.46
CA ASN A 232 -1.44 -14.31 -11.74
C ASN A 232 -1.24 -13.37 -12.92
N ARG A 233 -1.85 -12.17 -12.88
CA ARG A 233 -1.73 -11.19 -13.97
C ARG A 233 -0.43 -10.38 -13.91
N ILE A 234 0.11 -10.11 -12.73
CA ILE A 234 1.27 -9.23 -12.59
C ILE A 234 2.59 -9.95 -12.34
N ILE A 235 2.55 -11.23 -11.91
CA ILE A 235 3.74 -12.03 -11.70
C ILE A 235 3.95 -12.95 -12.90
N PRO A 236 5.07 -12.83 -13.65
CA PRO A 236 5.42 -13.73 -14.73
C PRO A 236 5.50 -15.19 -14.25
N ASP A 237 5.18 -16.16 -15.12
CA ASP A 237 5.12 -17.57 -14.74
C ASP A 237 6.46 -18.12 -14.21
N ASP A 238 7.57 -17.61 -14.70
CA ASP A 238 8.92 -17.97 -14.26
C ASP A 238 9.36 -17.29 -12.96
N GLU A 239 8.63 -16.27 -12.48
CA GLU A 239 8.82 -15.59 -11.20
C GLU A 239 7.85 -16.06 -10.11
N LYS A 240 6.88 -16.91 -10.42
CA LYS A 240 5.88 -17.41 -9.46
C LYS A 240 6.51 -18.28 -8.39
N VAL A 241 6.24 -17.96 -7.12
CA VAL A 241 6.76 -18.67 -5.93
C VAL A 241 5.64 -19.22 -5.04
N ILE A 242 4.37 -18.91 -5.34
CA ILE A 242 3.19 -19.34 -4.59
C ILE A 242 2.33 -20.27 -5.43
#